data_eac9685a576e7e60086b9817423637fe
#
_entry.id   eac9685a576e7e60086b9817423637fe
#
_cell.length_a   1.000
_cell.length_b   1.000
_cell.length_c   1.000
_cell.angle_alpha   90.00
_cell.angle_beta   90.00
_cell.angle_gamma   90.00
#
_symmetry.space_group_name_H-M   'P 1'
#
loop_
_entity.id
_entity.type
_entity.pdbx_description
1 polymer ?
#
loop_
_entity_poly.entity_id
_entity_poly.type
_entity_poly.pdbx_seq_one_letter_code
_entity_poly.pdbx_strand_id
1 'polypeptide(L)'
;MNVNENNLNWFEIPVEDMRRAKQFYEKIFSIEMKEERVMDMQMSFFPSARGNGKVGGALVKSEMHKPNTEGVLVYLNADPDISAVLEKIEEEGGVVFMPKTIIPSGGGFIAMFLDTEGNRMALHSHY
;
A
#
# COMPACT_ATOMS: atom_id res chain seq x y z
N MET A 1 22.21 -3.04 9.38
CA MET A 1 20.82 -3.20 9.87
C MET A 1 20.84 -3.89 11.22
N ASN A 2 20.08 -3.36 12.16
CA ASN A 2 20.02 -3.90 13.51
C ASN A 2 18.81 -4.85 13.60
N VAL A 3 19.01 -6.01 14.26
CA VAL A 3 17.97 -7.04 14.37
C VAL A 3 16.75 -6.57 15.18
N ASN A 4 16.89 -5.51 15.96
CA ASN A 4 15.80 -4.97 16.79
C ASN A 4 15.05 -3.82 16.12
N GLU A 5 15.37 -3.50 14.87
CA GLU A 5 14.76 -2.39 14.14
C GLU A 5 14.09 -2.86 12.87
N ASN A 6 13.15 -2.05 12.37
CA ASN A 6 12.53 -2.32 11.08
C ASN A 6 13.58 -2.24 9.97
N ASN A 7 13.53 -3.17 9.04
CA ASN A 7 14.43 -3.13 7.89
C ASN A 7 14.01 -2.06 6.89
N LEU A 8 12.80 -1.57 6.99
CA LEU A 8 12.23 -0.57 6.12
C LEU A 8 11.90 0.67 6.94
N ASN A 9 12.31 1.86 6.48
CA ASN A 9 11.96 3.13 7.12
C ASN A 9 10.81 3.85 6.45
N TRP A 10 10.65 3.66 5.13
CA TRP A 10 9.71 4.43 4.32
C TRP A 10 9.43 3.67 3.03
N PHE A 11 8.23 3.79 2.48
CA PHE A 11 7.94 3.26 1.16
C PHE A 11 7.22 4.30 0.31
N GLU A 12 7.39 4.21 -1.00
CA GLU A 12 6.71 5.07 -1.96
C GLU A 12 6.06 4.24 -3.05
N ILE A 13 4.82 4.55 -3.34
CA ILE A 13 4.05 3.89 -4.39
C ILE A 13 3.87 4.90 -5.52
N PRO A 14 4.41 4.64 -6.71
CA PRO A 14 4.27 5.58 -7.83
C PRO A 14 2.84 5.61 -8.34
N VAL A 15 2.36 6.80 -8.70
CA VAL A 15 1.01 6.97 -9.25
C VAL A 15 1.05 7.86 -10.48
N GLU A 16 0.12 7.62 -11.42
CA GLU A 16 -0.08 8.47 -12.58
C GLU A 16 -1.12 9.56 -12.29
N ASP A 17 -2.20 9.18 -11.63
CA ASP A 17 -3.30 10.07 -11.30
C ASP A 17 -3.47 10.07 -9.78
N MET A 18 -2.99 11.13 -9.13
CA MET A 18 -3.01 11.20 -7.66
C MET A 18 -4.41 11.14 -7.09
N ARG A 19 -5.36 11.84 -7.72
CA ARG A 19 -6.75 11.86 -7.23
C ARG A 19 -7.36 10.47 -7.26
N ARG A 20 -7.17 9.75 -8.36
CA ARG A 20 -7.68 8.40 -8.53
C ARG A 20 -7.02 7.43 -7.55
N ALA A 21 -5.70 7.49 -7.43
CA ALA A 21 -4.95 6.62 -6.53
C ALA A 21 -5.31 6.88 -5.07
N LYS A 22 -5.38 8.15 -4.68
CA LYS A 22 -5.74 8.55 -3.32
C LYS A 22 -7.13 8.04 -2.96
N GLN A 23 -8.10 8.23 -3.84
CA GLN A 23 -9.47 7.74 -3.62
C GLN A 23 -9.49 6.23 -3.45
N PHE A 24 -8.77 5.51 -4.29
CA PHE A 24 -8.70 4.06 -4.22
C PHE A 24 -8.18 3.59 -2.84
N TYR A 25 -7.02 4.09 -2.43
CA TYR A 25 -6.40 3.66 -1.17
C TYR A 25 -7.19 4.10 0.06
N GLU A 26 -7.77 5.30 0.03
CA GLU A 26 -8.63 5.76 1.11
C GLU A 26 -9.85 4.85 1.30
N LYS A 27 -10.43 4.40 0.20
CA LYS A 27 -11.62 3.55 0.25
C LYS A 27 -11.31 2.13 0.69
N ILE A 28 -10.27 1.51 0.14
CA ILE A 28 -10.00 0.10 0.47
C ILE A 28 -9.52 -0.07 1.92
N PHE A 29 -8.84 0.93 2.49
CA PHE A 29 -8.34 0.88 3.86
C PHE A 29 -9.19 1.67 4.86
N SER A 30 -10.21 2.38 4.41
CA SER A 30 -11.03 3.26 5.24
C SER A 30 -10.18 4.26 6.01
N ILE A 31 -9.31 4.97 5.31
CA ILE A 31 -8.37 5.94 5.86
C ILE A 31 -8.54 7.29 5.19
N GLU A 32 -7.94 8.31 5.81
CA GLU A 32 -7.74 9.62 5.19
C GLU A 32 -6.27 9.81 4.93
N MET A 33 -5.93 10.31 3.74
CA MET A 33 -4.56 10.58 3.34
C MET A 33 -4.34 12.07 3.21
N LYS A 34 -3.21 12.55 3.70
CA LYS A 34 -2.85 13.95 3.64
C LYS A 34 -2.00 14.21 2.42
N GLU A 35 -2.43 15.14 1.60
CA GLU A 35 -1.72 15.47 0.37
C GLU A 35 -0.84 16.70 0.59
N GLU A 36 0.41 16.62 0.14
CA GLU A 36 1.37 17.72 0.19
C GLU A 36 2.23 17.73 -1.06
N ARG A 37 2.74 18.91 -1.39
CA ARG A 37 3.79 19.02 -2.39
C ARG A 37 5.12 19.11 -1.67
N VAL A 38 6.01 18.15 -1.97
CA VAL A 38 7.33 18.05 -1.36
C VAL A 38 8.36 18.09 -2.48
N MET A 39 9.20 19.13 -2.50
CA MET A 39 10.10 19.41 -3.63
C MET A 39 9.25 19.50 -4.90
N ASP A 40 9.53 18.77 -5.95
CA ASP A 40 8.71 18.79 -7.17
C ASP A 40 7.77 17.58 -7.27
N MET A 41 7.47 16.96 -6.13
CA MET A 41 6.64 15.76 -6.07
C MET A 41 5.30 16.05 -5.42
N GLN A 42 4.26 15.45 -5.97
CA GLN A 42 2.93 15.44 -5.36
C GLN A 42 2.83 14.16 -4.54
N MET A 43 2.55 14.30 -3.25
CA MET A 43 2.55 13.16 -2.33
C MET A 43 1.26 13.10 -1.53
N SER A 44 0.76 11.90 -1.31
CA SER A 44 -0.32 11.63 -0.36
C SER A 44 0.18 10.61 0.65
N PHE A 45 0.15 10.98 1.92
CA PHE A 45 0.74 10.19 2.99
C PHE A 45 -0.27 9.22 3.59
N PHE A 46 0.15 7.97 3.76
CA PHE A 46 -0.60 7.02 4.57
C PHE A 46 -0.57 7.47 6.03
N PRO A 47 -1.64 7.19 6.81
CA PRO A 47 -1.67 7.62 8.20
C PRO A 47 -0.55 6.95 9.01
N SER A 48 0.19 7.77 9.74
CA SER A 48 1.29 7.30 10.57
C SER A 48 1.58 8.34 11.65
N ALA A 49 1.87 7.90 12.84
CA ALA A 49 2.27 8.79 13.94
C ALA A 49 3.78 8.91 13.97
N ARG A 50 4.28 10.14 14.11
CA ARG A 50 5.71 10.39 14.19
C ARG A 50 6.30 9.84 15.47
N GLY A 51 7.52 9.35 15.38
CA GLY A 51 8.33 9.00 16.55
C GLY A 51 7.90 7.73 17.28
N ASN A 52 7.01 6.94 16.70
CA ASN A 52 6.55 5.71 17.32
C ASN A 52 7.27 4.45 16.80
N GLY A 53 8.28 4.62 15.95
CA GLY A 53 9.03 3.52 15.37
C GLY A 53 8.27 2.73 14.30
N LYS A 54 7.10 3.21 13.87
CA LYS A 54 6.32 2.55 12.83
C LYS A 54 6.69 3.07 11.45
N VAL A 55 6.56 2.21 10.45
CA VAL A 55 6.90 2.57 9.07
C VAL A 55 5.70 3.20 8.39
N GLY A 56 5.91 4.37 7.83
CA GLY A 56 4.92 5.05 7.00
C GLY A 56 5.36 5.07 5.55
N GLY A 57 4.52 5.63 4.70
CA GLY A 57 4.80 5.75 3.28
C GLY A 57 3.83 6.69 2.59
N ALA A 58 3.97 6.81 1.28
CA ALA A 58 3.18 7.74 0.49
C ALA A 58 2.91 7.24 -0.92
N LEU A 59 1.83 7.73 -1.49
CA LEU A 59 1.64 7.72 -2.95
C LEU A 59 2.43 8.91 -3.50
N VAL A 60 3.14 8.71 -4.60
CA VAL A 60 4.00 9.76 -5.15
C VAL A 60 3.81 9.89 -6.66
N LYS A 61 3.52 11.12 -7.09
CA LYS A 61 3.52 11.48 -8.50
C LYS A 61 4.73 12.37 -8.79
N SER A 62 5.60 11.92 -9.65
CA SER A 62 6.76 12.67 -10.12
C SER A 62 7.26 12.07 -11.44
N GLU A 63 8.22 12.75 -12.08
CA GLU A 63 8.83 12.22 -13.29
C GLU A 63 9.63 10.94 -13.05
N MET A 64 10.10 10.74 -11.81
CA MET A 64 10.91 9.56 -11.44
C MET A 64 10.08 8.38 -10.95
N HIS A 65 8.82 8.60 -10.63
CA HIS A 65 7.95 7.57 -10.08
C HIS A 65 7.01 7.06 -11.18
N LYS A 66 7.27 5.86 -11.67
CA LYS A 66 6.47 5.22 -12.73
C LYS A 66 5.79 3.97 -12.18
N PRO A 67 4.45 3.88 -12.25
CA PRO A 67 3.76 2.64 -11.89
C PRO A 67 4.25 1.47 -12.71
N ASN A 68 4.29 0.29 -12.09
CA ASN A 68 4.87 -0.88 -12.73
C ASN A 68 4.31 -2.16 -12.11
N THR A 69 4.15 -3.20 -12.93
CA THR A 69 3.77 -4.53 -12.47
C THR A 69 4.99 -5.39 -12.11
N GLU A 70 6.19 -4.89 -12.38
CA GLU A 70 7.45 -5.57 -12.11
C GLU A 70 8.25 -4.73 -11.11
N GLY A 71 9.19 -5.33 -10.43
CA GLY A 71 10.03 -4.64 -9.46
C GLY A 71 9.70 -5.07 -8.03
N VAL A 72 10.02 -4.19 -7.08
CA VAL A 72 9.86 -4.50 -5.66
C VAL A 72 8.39 -4.64 -5.28
N LEU A 73 8.08 -5.66 -4.50
CA LEU A 73 6.73 -5.91 -4.01
C LEU A 73 6.60 -5.41 -2.58
N VAL A 74 5.61 -4.56 -2.34
CA VAL A 74 5.32 -4.02 -1.02
C VAL A 74 4.09 -4.72 -0.46
N TYR A 75 4.20 -5.23 0.78
CA TYR A 75 3.08 -5.81 1.51
C TYR A 75 2.51 -4.74 2.43
N LEU A 76 1.29 -4.30 2.12
CA LEU A 76 0.58 -3.33 2.96
C LEU A 76 -0.12 -4.07 4.09
N ASN A 77 -0.19 -3.42 5.23
CA ASN A 77 -0.82 -3.98 6.43
C ASN A 77 -2.34 -3.97 6.29
N ALA A 78 -2.91 -5.15 6.18
CA ALA A 78 -4.37 -5.33 6.07
C ALA A 78 -4.99 -5.86 7.38
N ASP A 79 -4.27 -5.77 8.49
CA ASP A 79 -4.85 -6.13 9.79
C ASP A 79 -6.08 -5.26 10.09
N PRO A 80 -7.05 -5.75 10.80
CA PRO A 80 -7.11 -7.07 11.43
C PRO A 80 -7.55 -8.19 10.50
N ASP A 81 -8.16 -7.91 9.35
CA ASP A 81 -8.72 -8.93 8.46
C ASP A 81 -8.53 -8.53 7.00
N ILE A 82 -7.74 -9.31 6.29
CA ILE A 82 -7.45 -9.07 4.86
C ILE A 82 -8.71 -9.10 4.00
N SER A 83 -9.72 -9.88 4.40
CA SER A 83 -10.97 -10.00 3.64
C SER A 83 -11.71 -8.67 3.53
N ALA A 84 -11.66 -7.84 4.57
CA ALA A 84 -12.31 -6.54 4.56
C ALA A 84 -11.71 -5.60 3.51
N VAL A 85 -10.41 -5.68 3.29
CA VAL A 85 -9.73 -4.89 2.25
C VAL A 85 -10.02 -5.47 0.87
N LEU A 86 -9.90 -6.79 0.73
CA LEU A 86 -10.12 -7.46 -0.55
C LEU A 86 -11.51 -7.20 -1.14
N GLU A 87 -12.54 -7.16 -0.31
CA GLU A 87 -13.90 -6.90 -0.74
C GLU A 87 -14.05 -5.56 -1.47
N LYS A 88 -13.23 -4.59 -1.12
CA LYS A 88 -13.34 -3.23 -1.67
C LYS A 88 -12.48 -3.01 -2.91
N ILE A 89 -11.46 -3.82 -3.13
CA ILE A 89 -10.49 -3.56 -4.20
C ILE A 89 -11.15 -3.46 -5.57
N GLU A 90 -11.96 -4.44 -5.95
CA GLU A 90 -12.57 -4.46 -7.28
C GLU A 90 -13.67 -3.41 -7.42
N GLU A 91 -14.39 -3.13 -6.34
CA GLU A 91 -15.38 -2.05 -6.34
C GLU A 91 -14.71 -0.68 -6.62
N GLU A 92 -13.49 -0.49 -6.17
CA GLU A 92 -12.78 0.78 -6.29
C GLU A 92 -11.83 0.84 -7.48
N GLY A 93 -11.86 -0.14 -8.36
CA GLY A 93 -11.14 -0.09 -9.63
C GLY A 93 -9.83 -0.87 -9.69
N GLY A 94 -9.50 -1.61 -8.65
CA GLY A 94 -8.35 -2.51 -8.68
C GLY A 94 -8.73 -3.91 -9.16
N VAL A 95 -7.75 -4.79 -9.25
CA VAL A 95 -7.95 -6.17 -9.68
C VAL A 95 -7.23 -7.11 -8.73
N VAL A 96 -7.96 -8.02 -8.09
CA VAL A 96 -7.34 -9.06 -7.25
C VAL A 96 -6.90 -10.19 -8.16
N PHE A 97 -5.60 -10.48 -8.21
CA PHE A 97 -5.10 -11.59 -9.02
C PHE A 97 -4.59 -12.75 -8.18
N MET A 98 -4.37 -12.56 -6.88
CA MET A 98 -4.11 -13.64 -5.94
C MET A 98 -5.00 -13.44 -4.72
N PRO A 99 -6.00 -14.31 -4.50
CA PRO A 99 -6.95 -14.15 -3.40
C PRO A 99 -6.30 -14.45 -2.05
N LYS A 100 -7.05 -14.29 -0.98
CA LYS A 100 -6.61 -14.61 0.38
C LYS A 100 -5.99 -16.00 0.42
N THR A 101 -4.72 -16.06 0.78
CA THR A 101 -3.94 -17.30 0.78
C THR A 101 -3.22 -17.43 2.12
N ILE A 102 -3.35 -18.59 2.75
CA ILE A 102 -2.69 -18.82 4.02
C ILE A 102 -1.17 -18.98 3.83
N ILE A 103 -0.41 -18.36 4.72
CA ILE A 103 1.03 -18.61 4.80
C ILE A 103 1.23 -19.83 5.70
N PRO A 104 1.87 -20.91 5.20
CA PRO A 104 2.17 -22.05 6.05
C PRO A 104 2.98 -21.63 7.27
N SER A 105 2.89 -22.38 8.34
CA SER A 105 3.64 -22.14 9.58
C SER A 105 3.17 -20.92 10.39
N GLY A 106 1.93 -20.49 10.19
CA GLY A 106 1.30 -19.49 11.04
C GLY A 106 1.68 -18.05 10.75
N GLY A 107 2.15 -17.77 9.54
CA GLY A 107 2.51 -16.39 9.13
C GLY A 107 1.34 -15.47 8.81
N GLY A 108 0.10 -15.94 8.97
CA GLY A 108 -1.08 -15.19 8.59
C GLY A 108 -1.50 -15.43 7.15
N PHE A 109 -2.00 -14.37 6.50
CA PHE A 109 -2.55 -14.44 5.15
C PHE A 109 -1.96 -13.39 4.26
N ILE A 110 -1.84 -13.70 2.98
CA ILE A 110 -1.43 -12.75 1.95
C ILE A 110 -2.42 -12.74 0.80
N ALA A 111 -2.40 -11.65 0.05
CA ALA A 111 -3.14 -11.51 -1.20
C ALA A 111 -2.37 -10.54 -2.10
N MET A 112 -2.66 -10.54 -3.38
CA MET A 112 -2.05 -9.62 -4.33
C MET A 112 -3.09 -8.99 -5.23
N PHE A 113 -2.84 -7.73 -5.60
CA PHE A 113 -3.77 -7.00 -6.46
C PHE A 113 -3.00 -6.02 -7.34
N LEU A 114 -3.66 -5.59 -8.40
CA LEU A 114 -3.23 -4.43 -9.18
C LEU A 114 -4.03 -3.23 -8.68
N ASP A 115 -3.36 -2.14 -8.37
CA ASP A 115 -4.04 -0.92 -7.97
C ASP A 115 -4.56 -0.18 -9.21
N THR A 116 -5.21 0.97 -9.00
CA THR A 116 -5.77 1.76 -10.09
C THR A 116 -4.72 2.34 -11.02
N GLU A 117 -3.47 2.34 -10.60
CA GLU A 117 -2.36 2.91 -11.36
C GLU A 117 -1.55 1.86 -12.13
N GLY A 118 -1.90 0.58 -11.95
CA GLY A 118 -1.19 -0.52 -12.58
C GLY A 118 0.00 -1.04 -11.78
N ASN A 119 0.10 -0.70 -10.50
CA ASN A 119 1.12 -1.28 -9.63
C ASN A 119 0.69 -2.64 -9.13
N ARG A 120 1.63 -3.59 -9.10
CA ARG A 120 1.45 -4.86 -8.43
C ARG A 120 1.71 -4.66 -6.94
N MET A 121 0.70 -4.90 -6.12
CA MET A 121 0.73 -4.68 -4.68
C MET A 121 0.37 -5.97 -3.94
N ALA A 122 0.78 -6.06 -2.69
CA ALA A 122 0.42 -7.18 -1.84
C ALA A 122 -0.18 -6.70 -0.52
N LEU A 123 -0.93 -7.58 0.11
CA LEU A 123 -1.52 -7.38 1.43
C LEU A 123 -1.06 -8.50 2.36
N HIS A 124 -0.93 -8.17 3.62
CA HIS A 124 -0.69 -9.14 4.67
C HIS A 124 -1.56 -8.83 5.88
N SER A 125 -2.13 -9.84 6.48
CA SER A 125 -2.81 -9.72 7.77
C SER A 125 -2.62 -11.00 8.58
N HIS A 126 -2.88 -10.89 9.89
CA HIS A 126 -2.84 -12.06 10.77
C HIS A 126 -4.12 -12.89 10.65
N TYR A 127 -5.19 -12.31 10.13
CA TYR A 127 -6.50 -12.96 9.94
C TYR A 127 -7.08 -12.72 8.55
#